data_20cf3f1c44ca276e4f5816a140002b41
#
_entry.id   20cf3f1c44ca276e4f5816a140002b41
#
_cell.length_a   1.000
_cell.length_b   1.000
_cell.length_c   1.000
_cell.angle_alpha   90.00
_cell.angle_beta   90.00
_cell.angle_gamma   90.00
#
_symmetry.space_group_name_H-M   'P 1'
#
loop_
_entity.id
_entity.type
_entity.pdbx_description
1 polymer ?
#
loop_
_entity_poly.entity_id
_entity_poly.type
_entity_poly.pdbx_seq_one_letter_code
_entity_poly.pdbx_strand_id
1 'polypeptide(L)'
;MPPELNSRPLLAPGCRLGENNQQRVLLMPERALRLNGPSLEIVERCDGKHTVQQIIVDLQKIYSKAEPHKVEQDILGYLTLLQREQALDFIPANAAEA
;
A
#
# COMPACT_ATOMS: atom_id res chain seq x y z
N MET A 1 -3.90 6.42 -13.89
CA MET A 1 -5.19 6.49 -13.20
C MET A 1 -5.04 6.11 -11.74
N PRO A 2 -5.69 6.83 -10.84
CA PRO A 2 -5.62 6.43 -9.44
C PRO A 2 -6.35 5.10 -9.22
N PRO A 3 -5.96 4.34 -8.21
CA PRO A 3 -6.65 3.09 -7.90
C PRO A 3 -8.08 3.32 -7.44
N GLU A 4 -8.94 2.36 -7.73
CA GLU A 4 -10.32 2.43 -7.27
C GLU A 4 -10.38 2.22 -5.77
N LEU A 5 -11.25 2.97 -5.09
CA LEU A 5 -11.31 2.94 -3.63
C LEU A 5 -11.76 1.59 -3.07
N ASN A 6 -12.53 0.84 -3.83
CA ASN A 6 -13.02 -0.46 -3.36
C ASN A 6 -12.18 -1.64 -3.88
N SER A 7 -11.10 -1.38 -4.60
CA SER A 7 -10.16 -2.43 -4.96
C SER A 7 -9.29 -2.76 -3.75
N ARG A 8 -8.68 -3.95 -3.77
CA ARG A 8 -7.83 -4.40 -2.66
C ARG A 8 -6.41 -4.59 -3.16
N PRO A 9 -5.47 -3.79 -2.66
CA PRO A 9 -4.07 -3.93 -3.07
C PRO A 9 -3.44 -5.17 -2.45
N LEU A 10 -2.59 -5.82 -3.24
CA LEU A 10 -1.87 -7.02 -2.83
C LEU A 10 -0.47 -6.93 -3.39
N LEU A 11 0.54 -7.25 -2.56
CA LEU A 11 1.91 -7.25 -3.05
C LEU A 11 2.06 -8.25 -4.20
N ALA A 12 2.77 -7.82 -5.24
CA ALA A 12 2.96 -8.65 -6.42
C ALA A 12 3.80 -9.89 -6.07
N PRO A 13 3.68 -10.97 -6.86
CA PRO A 13 4.51 -12.16 -6.63
C PRO A 13 6.00 -11.80 -6.63
N GLY A 14 6.73 -12.34 -5.65
CA GLY A 14 8.14 -12.02 -5.50
C GLY A 14 8.41 -10.80 -4.64
N CYS A 15 7.38 -10.10 -4.21
CA CYS A 15 7.52 -8.93 -3.34
C CYS A 15 6.98 -9.27 -1.95
N ARG A 16 7.70 -8.86 -0.91
CA ARG A 16 7.26 -9.15 0.45
C ARG A 16 7.90 -8.17 1.43
N LEU A 17 7.29 -8.07 2.60
CA LEU A 17 7.88 -7.31 3.69
C LEU A 17 9.07 -8.08 4.26
N GLY A 18 10.12 -7.36 4.57
CA GLY A 18 11.30 -7.93 5.19
C GLY A 18 11.97 -6.94 6.11
N GLU A 19 13.11 -7.34 6.63
CA GLU A 19 13.88 -6.49 7.55
C GLU A 19 15.35 -6.60 7.19
N ASN A 20 16.03 -5.45 7.16
CA ASN A 20 17.46 -5.39 6.86
C ASN A 20 18.10 -4.41 7.83
N ASN A 21 19.01 -4.92 8.69
CA ASN A 21 19.69 -4.12 9.69
C ASN A 21 18.70 -3.32 10.56
N GLN A 22 17.64 -4.01 11.02
CA GLN A 22 16.59 -3.44 11.85
C GLN A 22 15.76 -2.39 11.13
N GLN A 23 15.91 -2.30 9.80
CA GLN A 23 15.13 -1.39 8.97
C GLN A 23 14.09 -2.21 8.20
N ARG A 24 12.82 -1.80 8.28
CA ARG A 24 11.77 -2.48 7.52
C ARG A 24 11.91 -2.12 6.04
N VAL A 25 11.77 -3.11 5.20
CA VAL A 25 11.93 -2.93 3.76
C VAL A 25 10.86 -3.72 3.00
N LEU A 26 10.58 -3.25 1.79
CA LEU A 26 9.81 -4.02 0.82
C LEU A 26 10.82 -4.71 -0.08
N LEU A 27 10.88 -6.04 0.03
CA LEU A 27 11.78 -6.83 -0.79
C LEU A 27 11.15 -7.09 -2.15
N MET A 28 11.90 -6.80 -3.20
CA MET A 28 11.50 -7.02 -4.59
C MET A 28 12.57 -7.88 -5.26
N PRO A 29 12.29 -8.48 -6.42
CA PRO A 29 13.22 -9.46 -7.00
C PRO A 29 14.66 -8.98 -7.15
N GLU A 30 14.88 -7.71 -7.47
CA GLU A 30 16.23 -7.22 -7.70
C GLU A 30 16.61 -6.03 -6.85
N ARG A 31 15.77 -5.67 -5.89
CA ARG A 31 16.04 -4.50 -5.06
C ARG A 31 15.17 -4.52 -3.81
N ALA A 32 15.46 -3.59 -2.91
CA ALA A 32 14.67 -3.42 -1.70
C ALA A 32 14.36 -1.95 -1.53
N LEU A 33 13.15 -1.65 -1.08
CA LEU A 33 12.71 -0.29 -0.83
C LEU A 33 12.56 -0.10 0.67
N ARG A 34 13.25 0.91 1.20
CA ARG A 34 13.19 1.21 2.62
C ARG A 34 11.82 1.78 2.98
N LEU A 35 11.23 1.27 4.06
CA LEU A 35 9.90 1.67 4.51
C LEU A 35 9.99 2.31 5.88
N ASN A 36 9.31 3.44 6.06
CA ASN A 36 9.19 4.05 7.38
C ASN A 36 7.94 4.91 7.40
N GLY A 37 7.39 5.11 8.62
CA GLY A 37 6.22 5.94 8.79
C GLY A 37 5.05 5.50 7.91
N PRO A 38 4.46 6.44 7.15
CA PRO A 38 3.27 6.10 6.34
C PRO A 38 3.51 5.02 5.30
N SER A 39 4.70 4.96 4.70
CA SER A 39 4.95 3.95 3.67
C SER A 39 4.89 2.54 4.26
N LEU A 40 5.40 2.34 5.47
CA LEU A 40 5.31 1.05 6.13
C LEU A 40 3.86 0.69 6.44
N GLU A 41 3.10 1.64 6.97
CA GLU A 41 1.68 1.41 7.27
C GLU A 41 0.90 1.02 6.02
N ILE A 42 1.19 1.66 4.91
CA ILE A 42 0.51 1.36 3.64
C ILE A 42 0.85 -0.05 3.19
N VAL A 43 2.14 -0.38 3.14
CA VAL A 43 2.57 -1.68 2.61
C VAL A 43 2.09 -2.83 3.49
N GLU A 44 2.05 -2.63 4.81
CA GLU A 44 1.54 -3.66 5.72
C GLU A 44 0.08 -4.00 5.44
N ARG A 45 -0.67 -3.07 4.86
CA ARG A 45 -2.09 -3.28 4.56
C ARG A 45 -2.34 -3.71 3.12
N CYS A 46 -1.28 -3.92 2.33
CA CYS A 46 -1.40 -4.42 0.96
C CYS A 46 -1.46 -5.95 0.98
N ASP A 47 -2.46 -6.48 1.63
CA ASP A 47 -2.61 -7.90 1.91
C ASP A 47 -3.73 -8.57 1.10
N GLY A 48 -4.35 -7.84 0.19
CA GLY A 48 -5.47 -8.36 -0.59
C GLY A 48 -6.78 -8.41 0.18
N LYS A 49 -6.79 -7.94 1.44
CA LYS A 49 -7.98 -7.96 2.29
C LYS A 49 -8.49 -6.56 2.59
N HIS A 50 -7.59 -5.59 2.74
CA HIS A 50 -7.97 -4.19 2.94
C HIS A 50 -8.27 -3.55 1.60
N THR A 51 -9.36 -2.79 1.52
CA THR A 51 -9.60 -1.96 0.34
C THR A 51 -8.74 -0.70 0.43
N VAL A 52 -8.58 -0.03 -0.71
CA VAL A 52 -7.89 1.26 -0.73
C VAL A 52 -8.56 2.23 0.24
N GLN A 53 -9.91 2.25 0.25
CA GLN A 53 -10.67 3.11 1.15
C GLN A 53 -10.34 2.81 2.62
N GLN A 54 -10.25 1.53 2.98
CA GLN A 54 -9.91 1.15 4.35
C GLN A 54 -8.52 1.60 4.74
N ILE A 55 -7.58 1.50 3.82
CA ILE A 55 -6.21 1.96 4.08
C ILE A 55 -6.23 3.47 4.34
N ILE A 56 -6.96 4.22 3.52
CA ILE A 56 -7.06 5.66 3.70
C ILE A 56 -7.65 6.00 5.07
N VAL A 57 -8.76 5.35 5.43
CA VAL A 57 -9.41 5.62 6.71
C VAL A 57 -8.48 5.28 7.87
N ASP A 58 -7.80 4.14 7.80
CA ASP A 58 -6.89 3.73 8.86
C ASP A 58 -5.76 4.74 9.05
N LEU A 59 -5.16 5.19 7.94
CA LEU A 59 -4.06 6.14 8.06
C LEU A 59 -4.52 7.52 8.47
N GLN A 60 -5.72 7.92 8.10
CA GLN A 60 -6.27 9.18 8.59
C GLN A 60 -6.43 9.16 10.10
N LYS A 61 -6.73 7.99 10.67
CA LYS A 61 -6.82 7.86 12.14
C LYS A 61 -5.44 7.86 12.77
N ILE A 62 -4.49 7.14 12.18
CA ILE A 62 -3.13 7.06 12.72
C ILE A 62 -2.45 8.44 12.67
N TYR A 63 -2.64 9.15 11.57
CA TYR A 63 -2.02 10.46 11.36
C TYR A 63 -3.07 11.55 11.48
N SER A 64 -3.78 11.54 12.61
CA SER A 64 -4.94 12.42 12.81
C SER A 64 -4.59 13.89 12.83
N LYS A 65 -3.33 14.24 13.05
CA LYS A 65 -2.89 15.64 13.04
C LYS A 65 -2.59 16.14 11.64
N ALA A 66 -2.50 15.26 10.66
CA ALA A 66 -2.29 15.64 9.27
C ALA A 66 -3.63 15.95 8.62
N GLU A 67 -3.59 16.78 7.57
CA GLU A 67 -4.80 17.13 6.84
C GLU A 67 -5.32 15.87 6.11
N PRO A 68 -6.60 15.47 6.35
CA PRO A 68 -7.09 14.18 5.82
C PRO A 68 -7.00 14.05 4.31
N HIS A 69 -7.29 15.13 3.58
CA HIS A 69 -7.21 15.08 2.11
C HIS A 69 -5.77 14.83 1.63
N LYS A 70 -4.82 15.43 2.33
CA LYS A 70 -3.41 15.22 1.98
C LYS A 70 -2.99 13.78 2.25
N VAL A 71 -3.46 13.20 3.34
CA VAL A 71 -3.18 11.79 3.65
C VAL A 71 -3.73 10.91 2.52
N GLU A 72 -4.95 11.17 2.10
CA GLU A 72 -5.55 10.42 1.00
C GLU A 72 -4.73 10.54 -0.29
N GLN A 73 -4.34 11.75 -0.65
CA GLN A 73 -3.57 11.97 -1.87
C GLN A 73 -2.21 11.29 -1.81
N ASP A 74 -1.56 11.34 -0.66
CA ASP A 74 -0.25 10.69 -0.49
C ASP A 74 -0.38 9.17 -0.64
N ILE A 75 -1.43 8.57 -0.07
CA ILE A 75 -1.65 7.13 -0.19
C ILE A 75 -1.89 6.74 -1.64
N LEU A 76 -2.77 7.45 -2.32
CA LEU A 76 -3.08 7.15 -3.71
C LEU A 76 -1.85 7.28 -4.60
N GLY A 77 -1.04 8.30 -4.36
CA GLY A 77 0.21 8.48 -5.10
C GLY A 77 1.20 7.36 -4.84
N TYR A 78 1.33 6.94 -3.59
CA TYR A 78 2.25 5.88 -3.24
C TYR A 78 1.82 4.52 -3.83
N LEU A 79 0.53 4.21 -3.75
CA LEU A 79 0.02 2.97 -4.34
C LEU A 79 0.22 2.97 -5.86
N THR A 80 0.03 4.11 -6.50
CA THR A 80 0.26 4.24 -7.93
C THR A 80 1.73 4.00 -8.27
N LEU A 81 2.63 4.55 -7.44
CA LEU A 81 4.06 4.34 -7.63
C LEU A 81 4.41 2.86 -7.51
N LEU A 82 3.90 2.18 -6.49
CA LEU A 82 4.19 0.76 -6.30
C LEU A 82 3.67 -0.08 -7.46
N GLN A 83 2.49 0.26 -7.99
CA GLN A 83 1.95 -0.45 -9.13
C GLN A 83 2.83 -0.24 -10.36
N ARG A 84 3.29 0.99 -10.57
CA ARG A 84 4.17 1.31 -11.70
C ARG A 84 5.49 0.54 -11.60
N GLU A 85 5.99 0.34 -10.37
CA GLU A 85 7.21 -0.41 -10.13
C GLU A 85 6.98 -1.94 -10.14
N GLN A 86 5.75 -2.36 -10.44
CA GLN A 86 5.36 -3.76 -10.52
C GLN A 86 5.49 -4.48 -9.17
N ALA A 87 5.37 -3.73 -8.08
CA ALA A 87 5.43 -4.29 -6.73
C ALA A 87 4.04 -4.56 -6.17
N LEU A 88 3.00 -4.13 -6.85
CA LEU A 88 1.64 -4.13 -6.31
C LEU A 88 0.64 -4.44 -7.40
N ASP A 89 -0.33 -5.31 -7.08
CA ASP A 89 -1.50 -5.57 -7.92
C ASP A 89 -2.75 -5.08 -7.19
N PHE A 90 -3.80 -4.82 -7.94
CA PHE A 90 -5.09 -4.45 -7.35
C PHE A 90 -6.12 -5.50 -7.70
N ILE A 91 -6.75 -6.07 -6.68
CA ILE A 91 -7.83 -7.03 -6.86
C ILE A 91 -9.13 -6.24 -6.97
N PRO A 92 -9.86 -6.34 -8.10
CA PRO A 92 -11.10 -5.60 -8.26
C PRO A 92 -12.13 -6.02 -7.20
N ALA A 93 -13.03 -5.09 -6.86
CA ALA A 93 -14.01 -5.33 -5.82
C ALA A 93 -14.84 -6.58 -6.08
N ASN A 94 -15.20 -6.84 -7.34
CA ASN A 94 -16.06 -7.97 -7.68
C ASN A 94 -15.31 -9.28 -7.84
N ALA A 95 -13.98 -9.28 -7.82
CA ALA A 95 -13.21 -10.51 -7.94
C ALA A 95 -13.33 -11.40 -6.70
N ALA A 96 -13.65 -10.80 -5.56
CA ALA A 96 -13.77 -11.53 -4.31
C ALA A 96 -15.01 -12.41 -4.27
N GLU A 97 -15.95 -12.19 -5.19
CA GLU A 97 -17.20 -12.92 -5.22
C GLU A 97 -17.07 -14.28 -5.91
N ALA A 98 -15.98 -14.53 -6.54
CA ALA A 98 -15.78 -15.75 -7.31
C ALA A 98 -15.64 -16.99 -6.44
#